data_d2182ef7685b85048d654a0051911174
#
_entry.id   d2182ef7685b85048d654a0051911174
#
_cell.length_a   1.000
_cell.length_b   1.000
_cell.length_c   1.000
_cell.angle_alpha   90.00
_cell.angle_beta   90.00
_cell.angle_gamma   90.00
#
_symmetry.space_group_name_H-M   'P 1'
#
loop_
_entity.id
_entity.type
_entity.pdbx_description
1 polymer ?
#
loop_
_entity_poly.entity_id
_entity_poly.type
_entity_poly.pdbx_seq_one_letter_code
_entity_poly.pdbx_strand_id
1 'polypeptide(L)'
;SAASDVYKRQVVELEYTVDFKKPSAPTVGPASGTYEEGQTVTIDNIPVGSTAYYTLDGSTPTKNSEEYSEPFTIPTGNNVISVVIIDSHNQSSSVVKRNYVVNKAKTYVYNEALEILKGKLISKGVLKSDGTTAADGSTVTFVYQSRTTVDGVEMFVVRYDVTSKTGKTSTAGYYGVATKTGDCYTVTQNGGAYSAAAYN
;
A
#
# COMPACT_ATOMS: atom_id res chain seq x y z
N SER A 1 80.25 -32.21 41.25
CA SER A 1 79.69 -30.91 40.84
C SER A 1 78.48 -31.17 39.95
N ALA A 2 77.27 -31.05 40.51
CA ALA A 2 76.07 -31.23 39.76
C ALA A 2 75.82 -29.95 38.96
N ALA A 3 75.86 -30.03 37.64
CA ALA A 3 75.41 -28.98 36.79
C ALA A 3 73.87 -28.97 36.84
N SER A 4 73.32 -27.91 37.40
CA SER A 4 71.89 -27.65 37.36
C SER A 4 71.45 -27.23 35.93
N ASP A 5 70.86 -28.16 35.20
CA ASP A 5 70.23 -27.84 33.94
C ASP A 5 68.97 -27.00 34.23
N VAL A 6 69.12 -25.69 34.14
CA VAL A 6 68.00 -24.76 34.12
C VAL A 6 67.35 -24.88 32.78
N TYR A 7 66.27 -25.67 32.71
CA TYR A 7 65.39 -25.67 31.57
C TYR A 7 64.71 -24.27 31.47
N LYS A 8 65.24 -23.44 30.57
CA LYS A 8 64.53 -22.20 30.15
C LYS A 8 63.32 -22.63 29.38
N ARG A 9 62.12 -22.59 30.01
CA ARG A 9 60.90 -22.69 29.30
C ARG A 9 60.77 -21.44 28.43
N GLN A 10 60.85 -21.60 27.13
CA GLN A 10 60.59 -20.56 26.18
C GLN A 10 59.05 -20.42 26.10
N VAL A 11 58.54 -19.30 26.55
CA VAL A 11 57.13 -18.94 26.30
C VAL A 11 57.08 -18.49 24.85
N VAL A 12 56.41 -19.26 24.02
CA VAL A 12 56.07 -18.86 22.66
C VAL A 12 54.70 -18.19 22.72
N GLU A 13 54.66 -16.87 22.62
CA GLU A 13 53.44 -16.15 22.38
C GLU A 13 53.04 -16.29 20.91
N LEU A 14 51.90 -16.92 20.66
CA LEU A 14 51.30 -17.02 19.34
C LEU A 14 50.19 -15.98 19.26
N GLU A 15 50.43 -14.90 18.50
CA GLU A 15 49.37 -13.95 18.16
C GLU A 15 48.52 -14.52 17.02
N TYR A 16 47.26 -14.76 17.29
CA TYR A 16 46.26 -15.13 16.28
C TYR A 16 45.43 -13.92 15.96
N THR A 17 45.50 -13.44 14.73
CA THR A 17 44.58 -12.46 14.21
C THR A 17 43.40 -13.20 13.58
N VAL A 18 42.22 -13.13 14.21
CA VAL A 18 40.99 -13.66 13.63
C VAL A 18 40.35 -12.54 12.81
N ASP A 19 40.39 -12.67 11.50
CA ASP A 19 39.69 -11.74 10.59
C ASP A 19 38.27 -12.24 10.37
N PHE A 20 37.31 -11.57 11.00
CA PHE A 20 35.89 -11.85 10.80
C PHE A 20 35.40 -11.18 9.53
N LYS A 21 34.97 -11.98 8.57
CA LYS A 21 34.38 -11.48 7.32
C LYS A 21 33.05 -10.75 7.62
N LYS A 22 32.95 -9.50 7.15
CA LYS A 22 31.72 -8.71 7.26
C LYS A 22 30.53 -9.41 6.58
N PRO A 23 29.31 -9.31 7.14
CA PRO A 23 28.12 -9.81 6.50
C PRO A 23 27.91 -9.19 5.12
N SER A 24 27.32 -9.95 4.21
CA SER A 24 26.86 -9.42 2.92
C SER A 24 25.76 -8.39 3.11
N ALA A 25 25.62 -7.44 2.17
CA ALA A 25 24.54 -6.48 2.20
C ALA A 25 23.16 -7.19 2.13
N PRO A 26 22.15 -6.70 2.84
CA PRO A 26 20.79 -7.24 2.74
C PRO A 26 20.19 -7.03 1.36
N THR A 27 19.27 -7.91 0.98
CA THR A 27 18.33 -7.66 -0.12
C THR A 27 17.09 -7.01 0.45
N VAL A 28 16.72 -5.82 -0.04
CA VAL A 28 15.55 -5.07 0.44
C VAL A 28 14.55 -4.94 -0.70
N GLY A 29 13.39 -5.52 -0.52
CA GLY A 29 12.27 -5.45 -1.46
C GLY A 29 11.08 -4.66 -0.90
N PRO A 30 10.28 -4.06 -1.77
CA PRO A 30 10.45 -3.87 -3.20
C PRO A 30 11.56 -2.85 -3.56
N ALA A 31 11.82 -2.65 -4.84
CA ALA A 31 12.72 -1.59 -5.31
C ALA A 31 12.22 -0.20 -4.91
N SER A 32 13.11 0.82 -4.92
CA SER A 32 12.68 2.22 -4.73
C SER A 32 11.64 2.61 -5.78
N GLY A 33 10.58 3.32 -5.36
CA GLY A 33 9.48 3.67 -6.27
C GLY A 33 8.30 4.31 -5.57
N THR A 34 7.22 4.51 -6.35
CA THR A 34 5.93 4.99 -5.87
C THR A 34 4.98 3.81 -5.73
N TYR A 35 4.31 3.73 -4.60
CA TYR A 35 3.43 2.63 -4.22
C TYR A 35 2.15 3.17 -3.60
N GLU A 36 1.13 2.34 -3.54
CA GLU A 36 -0.11 2.63 -2.82
C GLU A 36 -0.03 2.19 -1.35
N GLU A 37 -0.87 2.76 -0.51
CA GLU A 37 -1.00 2.44 0.91
C GLU A 37 -1.19 0.93 1.13
N GLY A 38 -0.48 0.37 2.11
CA GLY A 38 -0.46 -1.06 2.40
C GLY A 38 0.74 -1.82 1.82
N GLN A 39 1.62 -1.15 1.07
CA GLN A 39 2.86 -1.78 0.59
C GLN A 39 3.78 -2.17 1.75
N THR A 40 4.31 -3.39 1.70
CA THR A 40 5.23 -3.92 2.70
C THR A 40 6.67 -3.98 2.20
N VAL A 41 7.62 -3.90 3.14
CA VAL A 41 9.06 -4.15 2.92
C VAL A 41 9.42 -5.54 3.42
N THR A 42 10.22 -6.25 2.62
CA THR A 42 10.91 -7.48 3.01
C THR A 42 12.42 -7.25 3.03
N ILE A 43 13.08 -7.88 3.99
CA ILE A 43 14.55 -7.88 4.10
C ILE A 43 15.02 -9.34 4.08
N ASP A 44 15.77 -9.69 3.04
CA ASP A 44 16.26 -11.04 2.80
C ASP A 44 17.77 -11.12 2.89
N ASN A 45 18.31 -12.35 2.81
CA ASN A 45 19.74 -12.66 2.89
C ASN A 45 20.38 -12.29 4.24
N ILE A 46 19.63 -12.49 5.34
CA ILE A 46 20.15 -12.32 6.70
C ILE A 46 20.91 -13.62 7.09
N PRO A 47 22.25 -13.57 7.26
CA PRO A 47 23.02 -14.76 7.63
C PRO A 47 22.65 -15.27 9.02
N VAL A 48 22.78 -16.57 9.23
CA VAL A 48 22.59 -17.19 10.55
C VAL A 48 23.54 -16.54 11.57
N GLY A 49 23.00 -16.17 12.74
CA GLY A 49 23.75 -15.47 13.79
C GLY A 49 23.94 -13.97 13.55
N SER A 50 23.21 -13.41 12.57
CA SER A 50 23.19 -11.97 12.30
C SER A 50 21.76 -11.43 12.48
N THR A 51 21.67 -10.13 12.75
CA THR A 51 20.40 -9.40 12.88
C THR A 51 20.38 -8.24 11.88
N ALA A 52 19.23 -8.03 11.22
CA ALA A 52 19.00 -6.86 10.40
C ALA A 52 18.35 -5.75 11.23
N TYR A 53 18.89 -4.53 11.11
CA TYR A 53 18.37 -3.32 11.73
C TYR A 53 17.98 -2.32 10.66
N TYR A 54 16.91 -1.55 10.90
CA TYR A 54 16.45 -0.57 9.92
C TYR A 54 16.03 0.76 10.55
N THR A 55 15.94 1.79 9.69
CA THR A 55 15.37 3.11 10.00
C THR A 55 14.42 3.52 8.88
N LEU A 56 13.44 4.37 9.18
CA LEU A 56 12.43 4.85 8.21
C LEU A 56 12.73 6.28 7.70
N ASP A 57 13.70 6.96 8.29
CA ASP A 57 14.07 8.35 8.01
C ASP A 57 15.36 8.52 7.19
N GLY A 58 15.98 7.41 6.79
CA GLY A 58 17.23 7.40 6.05
C GLY A 58 18.49 7.58 6.90
N SER A 59 18.37 7.70 8.22
CA SER A 59 19.51 7.65 9.13
C SER A 59 20.25 6.30 9.01
N THR A 60 21.50 6.27 9.44
CA THR A 60 22.28 5.01 9.43
C THR A 60 21.81 4.11 10.57
N PRO A 61 21.31 2.88 10.28
CA PRO A 61 20.87 1.98 11.32
C PRO A 61 22.02 1.50 12.19
N THR A 62 21.74 1.27 13.46
CA THR A 62 22.64 0.73 14.48
C THR A 62 21.93 -0.37 15.27
N LYS A 63 22.61 -1.02 16.22
CA LYS A 63 21.97 -1.96 17.14
C LYS A 63 20.87 -1.38 18.03
N ASN A 64 20.76 -0.04 18.09
CA ASN A 64 19.69 0.66 18.81
C ASN A 64 18.52 1.02 17.90
N SER A 65 18.59 0.72 16.61
CA SER A 65 17.52 0.89 15.65
C SER A 65 16.52 -0.26 15.73
N GLU A 66 15.40 -0.14 15.00
CA GLU A 66 14.39 -1.21 14.92
C GLU A 66 15.01 -2.50 14.35
N GLU A 67 14.73 -3.62 15.01
CA GLU A 67 15.12 -4.96 14.58
C GLU A 67 14.10 -5.54 13.61
N TYR A 68 14.56 -6.05 12.48
CA TYR A 68 13.69 -6.70 11.50
C TYR A 68 13.42 -8.16 11.91
N SER A 69 12.18 -8.48 12.19
CA SER A 69 11.69 -9.83 12.48
C SER A 69 10.72 -10.36 11.43
N GLU A 70 9.93 -9.47 10.82
CA GLU A 70 8.91 -9.80 9.83
C GLU A 70 8.69 -8.63 8.86
N PRO A 71 8.04 -8.87 7.69
CA PRO A 71 7.68 -7.79 6.77
C PRO A 71 6.83 -6.71 7.44
N PHE A 72 7.18 -5.44 7.23
CA PHE A 72 6.48 -4.30 7.80
C PHE A 72 5.91 -3.37 6.73
N THR A 73 4.81 -2.69 7.04
CA THR A 73 4.15 -1.75 6.13
C THR A 73 4.89 -0.43 6.06
N ILE A 74 5.08 0.11 4.86
CA ILE A 74 5.68 1.42 4.64
C ILE A 74 4.65 2.49 5.00
N PRO A 75 4.98 3.49 5.85
CA PRO A 75 4.08 4.61 6.13
C PRO A 75 3.75 5.41 4.88
N THR A 76 2.56 6.04 4.83
CA THR A 76 2.19 6.95 3.75
C THR A 76 3.11 8.18 3.72
N GLY A 77 3.35 8.72 2.52
CA GLY A 77 4.26 9.84 2.29
C GLY A 77 5.64 9.42 1.78
N ASN A 78 6.63 10.28 1.99
CA ASN A 78 8.00 10.04 1.56
C ASN A 78 8.78 9.32 2.67
N ASN A 79 9.38 8.18 2.36
CA ASN A 79 10.16 7.38 3.28
C ASN A 79 11.52 7.06 2.69
N VAL A 80 12.55 7.10 3.51
CA VAL A 80 13.90 6.62 3.16
C VAL A 80 14.25 5.50 4.13
N ILE A 81 14.10 4.26 3.67
CA ILE A 81 14.40 3.09 4.50
C ILE A 81 15.86 2.72 4.32
N SER A 82 16.61 2.73 5.42
CA SER A 82 17.99 2.28 5.49
C SER A 82 18.07 0.98 6.25
N VAL A 83 18.84 0.01 5.76
CA VAL A 83 18.98 -1.32 6.36
C VAL A 83 20.44 -1.71 6.46
N VAL A 84 20.83 -2.30 7.59
CA VAL A 84 22.16 -2.89 7.84
C VAL A 84 22.01 -4.26 8.49
N ILE A 85 22.89 -5.19 8.17
CA ILE A 85 23.01 -6.47 8.89
C ILE A 85 24.22 -6.37 9.83
N ILE A 86 24.04 -6.77 11.09
CA ILE A 86 25.11 -6.81 12.08
C ILE A 86 25.20 -8.24 12.63
N ASP A 87 26.41 -8.81 12.61
CA ASP A 87 26.66 -10.16 13.11
C ASP A 87 26.97 -10.20 14.63
N SER A 88 27.14 -11.41 15.16
CA SER A 88 27.51 -11.66 16.55
C SER A 88 28.84 -11.07 16.98
N HIS A 89 29.73 -10.76 16.02
CA HIS A 89 31.06 -10.15 16.25
C HIS A 89 31.04 -8.62 16.08
N ASN A 90 29.87 -8.01 15.98
CA ASN A 90 29.69 -6.57 15.73
C ASN A 90 30.20 -6.09 14.37
N GLN A 91 30.38 -6.99 13.39
CA GLN A 91 30.70 -6.59 12.03
C GLN A 91 29.42 -6.17 11.31
N SER A 92 29.48 -5.04 10.63
CA SER A 92 28.34 -4.47 9.89
C SER A 92 28.48 -4.68 8.39
N SER A 93 27.40 -5.04 7.72
CA SER A 93 27.31 -5.02 6.27
C SER A 93 27.39 -3.59 5.71
N SER A 94 27.43 -3.46 4.40
CA SER A 94 27.08 -2.19 3.75
C SER A 94 25.62 -1.86 4.00
N VAL A 95 25.32 -0.55 4.18
CA VAL A 95 23.94 -0.06 4.34
C VAL A 95 23.25 -0.04 2.98
N VAL A 96 22.06 -0.64 2.90
CA VAL A 96 21.18 -0.54 1.72
C VAL A 96 20.11 0.51 2.00
N LYS A 97 19.94 1.45 1.07
CA LYS A 97 18.89 2.48 1.13
C LYS A 97 17.86 2.28 0.03
N ARG A 98 16.58 2.51 0.38
CA ARG A 98 15.43 2.51 -0.54
C ARG A 98 14.59 3.74 -0.31
N ASN A 99 14.21 4.41 -1.39
CA ASN A 99 13.33 5.58 -1.37
C ASN A 99 11.93 5.16 -1.82
N TYR A 100 10.95 5.42 -0.99
CA TYR A 100 9.56 5.10 -1.27
C TYR A 100 8.69 6.34 -1.17
N VAL A 101 7.80 6.50 -2.13
CA VAL A 101 6.68 7.44 -2.07
C VAL A 101 5.43 6.59 -1.96
N VAL A 102 4.74 6.65 -0.82
CA VAL A 102 3.52 5.87 -0.60
C VAL A 102 2.32 6.79 -0.61
N ASN A 103 1.50 6.65 -1.65
CA ASN A 103 0.27 7.41 -1.81
C ASN A 103 -0.79 6.90 -0.84
N LYS A 104 -1.45 7.82 -0.16
CA LYS A 104 -2.63 7.45 0.63
C LYS A 104 -3.73 6.96 -0.31
N ALA A 105 -4.37 5.85 0.04
CA ALA A 105 -5.52 5.35 -0.70
C ALA A 105 -6.60 6.44 -0.82
N LYS A 106 -7.00 6.76 -2.05
CA LYS A 106 -8.07 7.73 -2.30
C LYS A 106 -9.39 7.15 -1.81
N THR A 107 -10.16 7.96 -1.10
CA THR A 107 -11.53 7.64 -0.75
C THR A 107 -12.40 8.79 -1.25
N TYR A 108 -13.34 8.49 -2.13
CA TYR A 108 -14.26 9.47 -2.67
C TYR A 108 -15.36 9.79 -1.65
N VAL A 109 -15.79 11.05 -1.62
CA VAL A 109 -17.03 11.47 -0.97
C VAL A 109 -18.19 11.45 -1.97
N TYR A 110 -19.44 11.45 -1.47
CA TYR A 110 -20.62 11.27 -2.33
C TYR A 110 -20.68 12.24 -3.51
N ASN A 111 -20.39 13.52 -3.31
CA ASN A 111 -20.47 14.51 -4.40
C ASN A 111 -19.44 14.24 -5.50
N GLU A 112 -18.21 13.85 -5.15
CA GLU A 112 -17.18 13.45 -6.12
C GLU A 112 -17.61 12.19 -6.88
N ALA A 113 -18.12 11.20 -6.17
CA ALA A 113 -18.63 9.96 -6.75
C ALA A 113 -19.81 10.23 -7.71
N LEU A 114 -20.71 11.15 -7.36
CA LEU A 114 -21.82 11.54 -8.23
C LEU A 114 -21.33 12.20 -9.52
N GLU A 115 -20.33 13.07 -9.46
CA GLU A 115 -19.76 13.68 -10.67
C GLU A 115 -19.04 12.65 -11.57
N ILE A 116 -18.38 11.65 -10.98
CA ILE A 116 -17.82 10.52 -11.74
C ILE A 116 -18.94 9.76 -12.47
N LEU A 117 -20.03 9.43 -11.78
CA LEU A 117 -21.17 8.74 -12.36
C LEU A 117 -21.80 9.55 -13.50
N LYS A 118 -22.05 10.85 -13.31
CA LYS A 118 -22.57 11.74 -14.36
C LYS A 118 -21.66 11.76 -15.58
N GLY A 119 -20.34 11.92 -15.37
CA GLY A 119 -19.34 11.86 -16.46
C GLY A 119 -19.40 10.56 -17.24
N LYS A 120 -19.54 9.41 -16.54
CA LYS A 120 -19.71 8.11 -17.18
C LYS A 120 -21.01 8.01 -17.97
N LEU A 121 -22.14 8.47 -17.43
CA LEU A 121 -23.43 8.48 -18.12
C LEU A 121 -23.44 9.39 -19.34
N ILE A 122 -22.76 10.54 -19.27
CA ILE A 122 -22.57 11.45 -20.42
C ILE A 122 -21.75 10.75 -21.51
N SER A 123 -20.63 10.12 -21.17
CA SER A 123 -19.76 9.42 -22.11
C SER A 123 -20.45 8.24 -22.81
N LYS A 124 -21.45 7.64 -22.16
CA LYS A 124 -22.31 6.57 -22.69
C LYS A 124 -23.53 7.10 -23.47
N GLY A 125 -23.71 8.41 -23.56
CA GLY A 125 -24.85 9.03 -24.24
C GLY A 125 -26.20 8.85 -23.51
N VAL A 126 -26.19 8.46 -22.22
CA VAL A 126 -27.39 8.36 -21.39
C VAL A 126 -27.85 9.75 -20.94
N LEU A 127 -26.89 10.61 -20.60
CA LEU A 127 -27.09 12.00 -20.25
C LEU A 127 -26.51 12.95 -21.30
N LYS A 128 -27.11 14.13 -21.42
CA LYS A 128 -26.50 15.27 -22.11
C LYS A 128 -25.39 15.88 -21.26
N SER A 129 -24.61 16.76 -21.88
CA SER A 129 -23.45 17.41 -21.25
C SER A 129 -23.78 18.25 -20.01
N ASP A 130 -25.04 18.61 -19.80
CA ASP A 130 -25.52 19.33 -18.62
C ASP A 130 -25.62 18.44 -17.35
N GLY A 131 -25.48 17.10 -17.49
CA GLY A 131 -25.54 16.13 -16.40
C GLY A 131 -26.91 15.99 -15.72
N THR A 132 -27.95 16.61 -16.27
CA THR A 132 -29.33 16.65 -15.70
C THR A 132 -30.41 16.34 -16.70
N THR A 133 -30.08 16.24 -17.99
CA THR A 133 -31.02 15.94 -19.06
C THR A 133 -30.64 14.59 -19.69
N ALA A 134 -31.61 13.67 -19.77
CA ALA A 134 -31.46 12.42 -20.49
C ALA A 134 -31.39 12.64 -22.02
N ALA A 135 -30.94 11.65 -22.77
CA ALA A 135 -30.79 11.73 -24.22
C ALA A 135 -32.12 12.09 -24.94
N ASP A 136 -33.24 11.62 -24.43
CA ASP A 136 -34.60 11.90 -24.94
C ASP A 136 -35.13 13.28 -24.57
N GLY A 137 -34.40 14.03 -23.76
CA GLY A 137 -34.77 15.36 -23.27
C GLY A 137 -35.61 15.36 -21.98
N SER A 138 -35.77 14.21 -21.30
CA SER A 138 -36.37 14.12 -19.97
C SER A 138 -35.41 14.66 -18.91
N THR A 139 -35.94 15.17 -17.79
CA THR A 139 -35.13 15.64 -16.66
C THR A 139 -34.71 14.45 -15.79
N VAL A 140 -33.45 14.45 -15.34
CA VAL A 140 -32.88 13.41 -14.49
C VAL A 140 -32.60 13.93 -13.10
N THR A 141 -32.94 13.13 -12.09
CA THR A 141 -32.62 13.39 -10.69
C THR A 141 -31.85 12.18 -10.11
N PHE A 142 -30.74 12.48 -9.42
CA PHE A 142 -29.99 11.49 -8.69
C PHE A 142 -30.32 11.60 -7.20
N VAL A 143 -30.75 10.48 -6.61
CA VAL A 143 -31.17 10.42 -5.20
C VAL A 143 -30.24 9.48 -4.45
N TYR A 144 -29.49 10.02 -3.50
CA TYR A 144 -28.66 9.21 -2.59
C TYR A 144 -29.53 8.19 -1.86
N GLN A 145 -29.11 6.93 -1.86
CA GLN A 145 -29.78 5.86 -1.13
C GLN A 145 -29.00 5.42 0.11
N SER A 146 -27.76 5.02 -0.10
CA SER A 146 -26.93 4.50 0.98
C SER A 146 -25.44 4.50 0.61
N ARG A 147 -24.58 4.36 1.62
CA ARG A 147 -23.21 3.87 1.48
C ARG A 147 -23.18 2.47 2.09
N THR A 148 -22.92 1.46 1.28
CA THR A 148 -23.01 0.07 1.69
C THR A 148 -22.05 -0.81 0.88
N THR A 149 -21.81 -2.02 1.35
CA THR A 149 -21.05 -3.01 0.60
C THR A 149 -22.00 -3.86 -0.25
N VAL A 150 -21.74 -3.88 -1.55
CA VAL A 150 -22.48 -4.70 -2.53
C VAL A 150 -21.48 -5.60 -3.24
N ASP A 151 -21.67 -6.90 -3.18
CA ASP A 151 -20.79 -7.92 -3.77
C ASP A 151 -19.29 -7.71 -3.41
N GLY A 152 -19.01 -7.34 -2.14
CA GLY A 152 -17.65 -7.10 -1.62
C GLY A 152 -17.07 -5.72 -1.90
N VAL A 153 -17.76 -4.86 -2.65
CA VAL A 153 -17.31 -3.50 -2.98
C VAL A 153 -18.08 -2.47 -2.15
N GLU A 154 -17.37 -1.65 -1.36
CA GLU A 154 -17.99 -0.52 -0.68
C GLU A 154 -18.30 0.60 -1.68
N MET A 155 -19.57 0.98 -1.79
CA MET A 155 -20.01 1.97 -2.77
C MET A 155 -21.12 2.87 -2.24
N PHE A 156 -21.24 4.04 -2.87
CA PHE A 156 -22.45 4.86 -2.79
C PHE A 156 -23.48 4.30 -3.76
N VAL A 157 -24.68 4.01 -3.27
CA VAL A 157 -25.82 3.60 -4.09
C VAL A 157 -26.68 4.83 -4.37
N VAL A 158 -26.95 5.06 -5.65
CA VAL A 158 -27.67 6.23 -6.17
C VAL A 158 -28.85 5.76 -7.01
N ARG A 159 -30.05 6.22 -6.67
CA ARG A 159 -31.24 6.01 -7.49
C ARG A 159 -31.27 7.04 -8.62
N TYR A 160 -31.59 6.59 -9.80
CA TYR A 160 -31.70 7.37 -11.01
C TYR A 160 -33.17 7.50 -11.39
N ASP A 161 -33.76 8.69 -11.19
CA ASP A 161 -35.14 9.00 -11.50
C ASP A 161 -35.23 9.85 -12.77
N VAL A 162 -36.20 9.55 -13.62
CA VAL A 162 -36.46 10.28 -14.87
C VAL A 162 -37.84 10.91 -14.82
N THR A 163 -37.88 12.21 -15.04
CA THR A 163 -39.12 12.98 -15.16
C THR A 163 -39.38 13.32 -16.62
N SER A 164 -40.44 12.75 -17.19
CA SER A 164 -40.84 12.99 -18.57
C SER A 164 -41.26 14.45 -18.81
N LYS A 165 -41.31 14.85 -20.07
CA LYS A 165 -41.81 16.19 -20.49
C LYS A 165 -43.23 16.47 -20.04
N THR A 166 -44.04 15.45 -19.72
CA THR A 166 -45.39 15.56 -19.20
C THR A 166 -45.44 15.65 -17.66
N GLY A 167 -44.27 15.68 -17.00
CA GLY A 167 -44.16 15.82 -15.55
C GLY A 167 -44.26 14.49 -14.77
N LYS A 168 -44.38 13.34 -15.42
CA LYS A 168 -44.43 12.04 -14.75
C LYS A 168 -42.99 11.58 -14.38
N THR A 169 -42.75 11.36 -13.10
CA THR A 169 -41.49 10.81 -12.60
C THR A 169 -41.56 9.30 -12.39
N SER A 170 -40.51 8.58 -12.78
CA SER A 170 -40.33 7.15 -12.53
C SER A 170 -38.87 6.85 -12.22
N THR A 171 -38.66 5.84 -11.39
CA THR A 171 -37.30 5.31 -11.16
C THR A 171 -36.87 4.50 -12.39
N ALA A 172 -35.78 4.91 -13.04
CA ALA A 172 -35.21 4.22 -14.19
C ALA A 172 -34.17 3.18 -13.79
N GLY A 173 -33.58 3.28 -12.59
CA GLY A 173 -32.64 2.31 -12.09
C GLY A 173 -31.82 2.79 -10.91
N TYR A 174 -30.80 2.01 -10.58
CA TYR A 174 -29.84 2.33 -9.55
C TYR A 174 -28.43 2.19 -10.10
N TYR A 175 -27.53 3.03 -9.61
CA TYR A 175 -26.11 2.99 -9.90
C TYR A 175 -25.32 2.93 -8.60
N GLY A 176 -24.13 2.33 -8.67
CA GLY A 176 -23.15 2.32 -7.60
C GLY A 176 -21.86 3.03 -8.04
N VAL A 177 -21.20 3.71 -7.12
CA VAL A 177 -19.86 4.23 -7.33
C VAL A 177 -18.99 3.79 -6.18
N ALA A 178 -17.96 3.01 -6.48
CA ALA A 178 -17.02 2.48 -5.49
C ALA A 178 -16.29 3.61 -4.75
N THR A 179 -16.27 3.55 -3.41
CA THR A 179 -15.71 4.61 -2.57
C THR A 179 -14.19 4.75 -2.67
N LYS A 180 -13.50 3.68 -3.05
CA LYS A 180 -12.03 3.64 -3.15
C LYS A 180 -11.50 3.85 -4.56
N THR A 181 -12.18 3.31 -5.58
CA THR A 181 -11.68 3.32 -6.96
C THR A 181 -12.42 4.33 -7.84
N GLY A 182 -13.65 4.69 -7.48
CA GLY A 182 -14.53 5.50 -8.33
C GLY A 182 -15.17 4.70 -9.47
N ASP A 183 -14.98 3.37 -9.53
CA ASP A 183 -15.60 2.53 -10.53
C ASP A 183 -17.12 2.60 -10.42
N CYS A 184 -17.77 2.67 -11.59
CA CYS A 184 -19.23 2.73 -11.67
C CYS A 184 -19.83 1.35 -11.91
N TYR A 185 -21.01 1.14 -11.32
CA TYR A 185 -21.77 -0.11 -11.40
C TYR A 185 -23.22 0.19 -11.73
N THR A 186 -23.87 -0.70 -12.48
CA THR A 186 -25.34 -0.81 -12.42
C THR A 186 -25.69 -1.63 -11.19
N VAL A 187 -26.72 -1.18 -10.46
CA VAL A 187 -27.15 -1.83 -9.22
C VAL A 187 -28.59 -2.29 -9.37
N THR A 188 -28.85 -3.55 -9.03
CA THR A 188 -30.20 -4.11 -9.00
C THR A 188 -30.63 -4.26 -7.55
N GLN A 189 -31.83 -3.80 -7.24
CA GLN A 189 -32.47 -3.92 -5.93
C GLN A 189 -33.49 -5.05 -5.95
N ASN A 190 -33.32 -6.05 -5.11
CA ASN A 190 -34.20 -7.19 -4.96
C ASN A 190 -34.56 -7.38 -3.48
N GLY A 191 -35.81 -7.10 -3.10
CA GLY A 191 -36.30 -7.35 -1.75
C GLY A 191 -35.50 -6.69 -0.62
N GLY A 192 -34.92 -5.52 -0.88
CA GLY A 192 -34.07 -4.78 0.09
C GLY A 192 -32.57 -5.08 0.02
N ALA A 193 -32.16 -6.10 -0.72
CA ALA A 193 -30.77 -6.38 -1.02
C ALA A 193 -30.34 -5.74 -2.36
N TYR A 194 -29.04 -5.46 -2.50
CA TYR A 194 -28.45 -4.96 -3.74
C TYR A 194 -27.49 -5.99 -4.33
N SER A 195 -27.44 -6.05 -5.66
CA SER A 195 -26.38 -6.70 -6.42
C SER A 195 -25.80 -5.73 -7.44
N ALA A 196 -24.54 -5.86 -7.81
CA ALA A 196 -23.85 -4.92 -8.67
C ALA A 196 -23.18 -5.61 -9.86
N ALA A 197 -23.23 -4.96 -11.04
CA ALA A 197 -22.47 -5.34 -12.21
C ALA A 197 -21.66 -4.14 -12.71
N ALA A 198 -20.41 -4.36 -13.13
CA ALA A 198 -19.56 -3.27 -13.62
C ALA A 198 -20.23 -2.51 -14.77
N TYR A 199 -20.26 -1.19 -14.67
CA TYR A 199 -20.79 -0.29 -15.70
C TYR A 199 -19.63 0.23 -16.55
N ASN A 200 -19.20 -0.60 -17.50
CA ASN A 200 -18.05 -0.36 -18.39
C ASN A 200 -18.36 0.60 -19.53
#